data_977fefc5e7dfef19e85915be059d9510
#
_entry.id   977fefc5e7dfef19e85915be059d9510
#
_cell.length_a   1.000
_cell.length_b   1.000
_cell.length_c   1.000
_cell.angle_alpha   90.00
_cell.angle_beta   90.00
_cell.angle_gamma   90.00
#
_symmetry.space_group_name_H-M   'P 1'
#
loop_
_entity.id
_entity.type
_entity.pdbx_description
1 polymer ?
#
loop_
_entity_poly.entity_id
_entity_poly.type
_entity_poly.pdbx_seq_one_letter_code
_entity_poly.pdbx_strand_id
1 'polypeptide(L)'
;MECDGVVKRFYLYEHRTTTLQEFALRTILRRPTASRSASFQIKRLDLCVARGESIALVGANGSGKSTALRLIAGIYPPSEGRIVVRGQLVAVLELGATFQPELTGAENVELYASALGFSRRQIAERYPGIVAFAEIGDFMHVPVKYYSSGMRTRLAFAVAICADPDILLLDEVLAVGDESFRERCLARLAGYHAAGGTLIVVSHDLSTIRRICSRVLWLEHGEVRMTGETNAVLDAYEAAARAG
;
A
#
# COMPACT_ATOMS: atom_id res chain seq x y z
N MET A 1 9.56 -1.80 -12.72
CA MET A 1 9.99 -2.02 -11.32
C MET A 1 10.53 -3.43 -11.17
N GLU A 2 11.59 -3.61 -10.37
CA GLU A 2 12.25 -4.89 -10.19
C GLU A 2 12.56 -5.12 -8.71
N CYS A 3 12.20 -6.29 -8.18
CA CYS A 3 12.61 -6.82 -6.89
C CYS A 3 13.47 -8.07 -7.16
N ASP A 4 14.71 -8.10 -6.66
CA ASP A 4 15.68 -9.15 -6.91
C ASP A 4 16.19 -9.71 -5.56
N GLY A 5 15.80 -10.94 -5.26
CA GLY A 5 16.17 -11.65 -4.03
C GLY A 5 15.78 -10.92 -2.74
N VAL A 6 14.68 -10.18 -2.73
CA VAL A 6 14.30 -9.31 -1.60
C VAL A 6 13.91 -10.13 -0.39
N VAL A 7 14.60 -9.89 0.73
CA VAL A 7 14.33 -10.48 2.04
C VAL A 7 14.02 -9.37 3.03
N LYS A 8 13.05 -9.57 3.91
CA LYS A 8 12.79 -8.68 5.05
C LYS A 8 12.60 -9.48 6.32
N ARG A 9 13.43 -9.17 7.32
CA ARG A 9 13.34 -9.74 8.67
C ARG A 9 12.99 -8.67 9.67
N PHE A 10 11.99 -8.93 10.50
CA PHE A 10 11.66 -8.13 11.67
C PHE A 10 12.11 -8.90 12.91
N TYR A 11 12.77 -8.20 13.82
CA TYR A 11 13.27 -8.78 15.05
C TYR A 11 12.43 -8.29 16.21
N LEU A 12 11.82 -9.22 16.95
CA LEU A 12 11.27 -8.95 18.27
C LEU A 12 12.42 -9.00 19.28
N TYR A 13 12.53 -7.94 20.05
CA TYR A 13 13.41 -7.94 21.20
C TYR A 13 12.61 -8.41 22.40
N GLU A 14 12.72 -9.68 22.75
CA GLU A 14 12.22 -10.18 24.02
C GLU A 14 13.06 -9.55 25.13
N HIS A 15 12.44 -8.75 25.98
CA HIS A 15 13.04 -8.08 27.12
C HIS A 15 14.10 -6.99 26.80
N ARG A 16 13.66 -5.82 26.34
CA ARG A 16 14.44 -4.60 26.58
C ARG A 16 14.46 -4.36 28.11
N THR A 17 15.67 -4.43 28.69
CA THR A 17 15.88 -3.89 30.05
C THR A 17 15.56 -2.39 30.02
N THR A 18 14.48 -1.98 30.70
CA THR A 18 14.02 -0.58 30.74
C THR A 18 14.67 0.20 31.86
N THR A 19 15.37 -0.47 32.79
CA THR A 19 16.02 0.18 33.95
C THR A 19 17.49 -0.24 34.12
N LEU A 20 18.33 0.72 34.61
CA LEU A 20 19.73 0.45 34.93
C LEU A 20 19.89 -0.66 35.98
N GLN A 21 18.91 -0.79 36.87
CA GLN A 21 18.90 -1.85 37.93
C GLN A 21 18.74 -3.25 37.30
N GLU A 22 17.86 -3.41 36.31
CA GLU A 22 17.70 -4.68 35.58
C GLU A 22 18.94 -5.03 34.77
N PHE A 23 19.58 -4.03 34.15
CA PHE A 23 20.84 -4.22 33.44
C PHE A 23 21.95 -4.73 34.36
N ALA A 24 22.14 -4.09 35.55
CA ALA A 24 23.12 -4.51 36.52
C ALA A 24 22.85 -5.92 37.04
N LEU A 25 21.60 -6.24 37.40
CA LEU A 25 21.20 -7.56 37.90
C LEU A 25 21.42 -8.68 36.87
N ARG A 26 21.14 -8.43 35.59
CA ARG A 26 21.39 -9.38 34.51
C ARG A 26 22.86 -9.62 34.25
N THR A 27 23.68 -8.56 34.30
CA THR A 27 25.12 -8.66 34.14
C THR A 27 25.73 -9.52 35.25
N ILE A 28 25.29 -9.34 36.51
CA ILE A 28 25.73 -10.13 37.69
C ILE A 28 25.28 -11.60 37.53
N LEU A 29 24.06 -11.85 37.09
CA LEU A 29 23.47 -13.19 36.96
C LEU A 29 23.87 -13.93 35.68
N ARG A 30 24.75 -13.35 34.84
CA ARG A 30 25.18 -13.93 33.52
C ARG A 30 24.01 -14.45 32.64
N ARG A 31 22.82 -13.82 32.76
CA ARG A 31 21.70 -14.20 31.91
C ARG A 31 21.96 -13.74 30.46
N PRO A 32 21.66 -14.57 29.43
CA PRO A 32 21.93 -14.21 28.04
C PRO A 32 21.25 -12.89 27.68
N THR A 33 22.00 -12.04 27.00
CA THR A 33 21.50 -10.80 26.39
C THR A 33 20.34 -11.16 25.44
N ALA A 34 19.27 -10.34 25.44
CA ALA A 34 18.03 -10.53 24.70
C ALA A 34 18.19 -11.36 23.43
N SER A 35 17.47 -12.48 23.39
CA SER A 35 17.40 -13.30 22.18
C SER A 35 16.66 -12.47 21.11
N ARG A 36 17.29 -12.31 19.94
CA ARG A 36 16.66 -11.78 18.74
C ARG A 36 15.93 -12.94 18.07
N SER A 37 14.62 -13.07 18.27
CA SER A 37 13.84 -13.97 17.43
C SER A 37 13.27 -13.20 16.25
N ALA A 38 13.47 -13.72 15.03
CA ALA A 38 12.80 -13.19 13.86
C ALA A 38 11.33 -13.61 13.93
N SER A 39 10.42 -12.64 14.14
CA SER A 39 8.99 -12.95 14.34
C SER A 39 8.20 -13.02 13.05
N PHE A 40 8.64 -12.34 12.01
CA PHE A 40 8.00 -12.27 10.71
C PHE A 40 9.03 -11.95 9.63
N GLN A 41 8.89 -12.52 8.44
CA GLN A 41 9.80 -12.25 7.34
C GLN A 41 9.13 -12.42 5.97
N ILE A 42 9.56 -11.58 5.01
CA ILE A 42 9.56 -11.95 3.59
C ILE A 42 10.84 -12.75 3.39
N LYS A 43 10.71 -14.02 3.02
CA LYS A 43 11.85 -14.93 2.90
C LYS A 43 12.57 -14.74 1.58
N ARG A 44 11.81 -14.55 0.50
CA ARG A 44 12.31 -14.19 -0.82
C ARG A 44 11.18 -13.65 -1.69
N LEU A 45 11.39 -12.45 -2.25
CA LEU A 45 10.51 -11.86 -3.24
C LEU A 45 11.30 -11.49 -4.48
N ASP A 46 11.06 -12.25 -5.54
CA ASP A 46 11.51 -11.94 -6.90
C ASP A 46 10.30 -11.51 -7.69
N LEU A 47 10.30 -10.27 -8.17
CA LEU A 47 9.17 -9.67 -8.89
C LEU A 47 9.66 -8.65 -9.91
N CYS A 48 9.29 -8.84 -11.17
CA CYS A 48 9.47 -7.85 -12.21
C CYS A 48 8.08 -7.38 -12.67
N VAL A 49 7.85 -6.07 -12.66
CA VAL A 49 6.62 -5.44 -13.16
C VAL A 49 6.99 -4.50 -14.28
N ALA A 50 6.45 -4.78 -15.48
CA ALA A 50 6.65 -3.94 -16.65
C ALA A 50 5.89 -2.61 -16.53
N ARG A 51 6.28 -1.61 -17.33
CA ARG A 51 5.52 -0.37 -17.42
C ARG A 51 4.15 -0.65 -18.06
N GLY A 52 3.11 -0.09 -17.49
CA GLY A 52 1.74 -0.31 -17.94
C GLY A 52 1.17 -1.69 -17.58
N GLU A 53 1.81 -2.44 -16.70
CA GLU A 53 1.30 -3.71 -16.20
C GLU A 53 0.42 -3.52 -14.96
N SER A 54 -0.62 -4.34 -14.82
CA SER A 54 -1.44 -4.42 -13.61
C SER A 54 -1.24 -5.76 -12.92
N ILE A 55 -0.77 -5.74 -11.67
CA ILE A 55 -0.53 -6.94 -10.87
C ILE A 55 -1.22 -6.85 -9.51
N ALA A 56 -1.82 -7.96 -9.06
CA ALA A 56 -2.32 -8.08 -7.70
C ALA A 56 -1.43 -9.00 -6.86
N LEU A 57 -1.32 -8.68 -5.56
CA LEU A 57 -0.75 -9.57 -4.55
C LEU A 57 -1.89 -10.17 -3.73
N VAL A 58 -1.99 -11.50 -3.70
CA VAL A 58 -2.98 -12.25 -2.94
C VAL A 58 -2.32 -13.17 -1.93
N GLY A 59 -3.07 -13.62 -0.92
CA GLY A 59 -2.60 -14.54 0.12
C GLY A 59 -3.34 -14.33 1.43
N ALA A 60 -3.21 -15.27 2.36
CA ALA A 60 -3.83 -15.20 3.68
C ALA A 60 -3.35 -14.00 4.50
N ASN A 61 -4.06 -13.67 5.59
CA ASN A 61 -3.60 -12.66 6.54
C ASN A 61 -2.25 -13.10 7.13
N GLY A 62 -1.31 -12.16 7.22
CA GLY A 62 0.06 -12.45 7.65
C GLY A 62 0.97 -13.09 6.59
N SER A 63 0.53 -13.30 5.35
CA SER A 63 1.39 -13.85 4.29
C SER A 63 2.50 -12.90 3.82
N GLY A 64 2.39 -11.58 4.12
CA GLY A 64 3.41 -10.59 3.80
C GLY A 64 3.03 -9.53 2.76
N LYS A 65 1.78 -9.52 2.27
CA LYS A 65 1.32 -8.59 1.23
C LYS A 65 1.60 -7.11 1.54
N SER A 66 1.11 -6.60 2.66
CA SER A 66 1.32 -5.20 3.06
C SER A 66 2.80 -4.90 3.35
N THR A 67 3.57 -5.90 3.82
CA THR A 67 5.03 -5.75 3.97
C THR A 67 5.72 -5.64 2.60
N ALA A 68 5.31 -6.45 1.62
CA ALA A 68 5.83 -6.37 0.26
C ALA A 68 5.52 -5.00 -0.37
N LEU A 69 4.28 -4.48 -0.20
CA LEU A 69 3.94 -3.13 -0.67
C LEU A 69 4.79 -2.04 0.01
N ARG A 70 4.98 -2.11 1.34
CA ARG A 70 5.82 -1.13 2.07
C ARG A 70 7.29 -1.20 1.67
N LEU A 71 7.80 -2.37 1.31
CA LEU A 71 9.13 -2.54 0.73
C LEU A 71 9.23 -1.88 -0.66
N ILE A 72 8.27 -2.14 -1.54
CA ILE A 72 8.19 -1.56 -2.88
C ILE A 72 8.05 -0.03 -2.80
N ALA A 73 7.25 0.47 -1.85
CA ALA A 73 7.07 1.90 -1.59
C ALA A 73 8.31 2.58 -0.97
N GLY A 74 9.35 1.82 -0.61
CA GLY A 74 10.56 2.36 0.03
C GLY A 74 10.37 2.76 1.50
N ILE A 75 9.22 2.42 2.12
CA ILE A 75 8.94 2.70 3.54
C ILE A 75 9.83 1.82 4.43
N TYR A 76 10.03 0.56 4.03
CA TYR A 76 10.97 -0.34 4.69
C TYR A 76 12.16 -0.61 3.77
N PRO A 77 13.40 -0.49 4.25
CA PRO A 77 14.54 -1.00 3.54
C PRO A 77 14.52 -2.54 3.56
N PRO A 78 14.89 -3.23 2.48
CA PRO A 78 15.08 -4.68 2.49
C PRO A 78 16.23 -5.06 3.43
N SER A 79 16.17 -6.26 4.00
CA SER A 79 17.29 -6.84 4.78
C SER A 79 18.36 -7.43 3.90
N GLU A 80 17.96 -7.97 2.74
CA GLU A 80 18.82 -8.51 1.68
C GLU A 80 18.14 -8.28 0.33
N GLY A 81 18.92 -8.36 -0.75
CA GLY A 81 18.44 -8.12 -2.10
C GLY A 81 18.28 -6.61 -2.42
N ARG A 82 17.63 -6.32 -3.52
CA ARG A 82 17.45 -4.94 -3.98
C ARG A 82 16.08 -4.72 -4.61
N ILE A 83 15.59 -3.48 -4.52
CA ILE A 83 14.39 -3.02 -5.19
C ILE A 83 14.77 -1.82 -6.06
N VAL A 84 14.40 -1.87 -7.34
CA VAL A 84 14.62 -0.78 -8.29
C VAL A 84 13.28 -0.31 -8.81
N VAL A 85 12.92 0.93 -8.49
CA VAL A 85 11.72 1.60 -8.99
C VAL A 85 12.16 2.68 -9.96
N ARG A 86 11.57 2.71 -11.16
CA ARG A 86 11.82 3.74 -12.17
C ARG A 86 10.52 4.47 -12.45
N GLY A 87 10.52 5.78 -12.26
CA GLY A 87 9.34 6.64 -12.39
C GLY A 87 8.77 7.07 -11.04
N GLN A 88 7.74 7.90 -11.10
CA GLN A 88 7.06 8.41 -9.91
C GLN A 88 6.12 7.33 -9.36
N LEU A 89 6.36 6.92 -8.11
CA LEU A 89 5.54 5.97 -7.40
C LEU A 89 4.68 6.68 -6.36
N VAL A 90 3.38 6.44 -6.40
CA VAL A 90 2.43 6.87 -5.36
C VAL A 90 1.88 5.63 -4.66
N ALA A 91 1.98 5.61 -3.33
CA ALA A 91 1.49 4.51 -2.52
C ALA A 91 0.29 4.97 -1.67
N VAL A 92 -0.83 4.31 -1.86
CA VAL A 92 -2.07 4.50 -1.09
C VAL A 92 -2.21 3.31 -0.16
N LEU A 93 -1.47 3.36 0.97
CA LEU A 93 -1.41 2.25 1.93
C LEU A 93 -2.33 2.47 3.13
N GLU A 94 -2.57 3.72 3.49
CA GLU A 94 -3.46 4.11 4.60
C GLU A 94 -4.17 5.41 4.20
N LEU A 95 -5.40 5.29 3.72
CA LEU A 95 -6.18 6.45 3.26
C LEU A 95 -6.48 7.43 4.40
N GLY A 96 -6.05 8.68 4.20
CA GLY A 96 -6.35 9.78 5.12
C GLY A 96 -5.52 9.79 6.41
N ALA A 97 -4.62 8.83 6.65
CA ALA A 97 -3.73 8.84 7.81
C ALA A 97 -2.73 10.01 7.79
N THR A 98 -2.44 10.56 6.61
CA THR A 98 -1.56 11.71 6.41
C THR A 98 -2.26 13.06 6.59
N PHE A 99 -3.58 13.08 6.67
CA PHE A 99 -4.33 14.33 6.80
C PHE A 99 -4.16 14.95 8.18
N GLN A 100 -3.94 16.26 8.18
CA GLN A 100 -3.88 17.05 9.41
C GLN A 100 -5.29 17.46 9.82
N PRO A 101 -5.79 17.04 11.00
CA PRO A 101 -7.18 17.23 11.39
C PRO A 101 -7.62 18.70 11.45
N GLU A 102 -6.71 19.60 11.81
CA GLU A 102 -6.99 21.02 11.99
C GLU A 102 -6.99 21.81 10.66
N LEU A 103 -6.41 21.24 9.59
CA LEU A 103 -6.41 21.85 8.27
C LEU A 103 -7.70 21.52 7.51
N THR A 104 -8.11 22.42 6.63
CA THR A 104 -9.24 22.25 5.70
C THR A 104 -8.94 21.15 4.68
N GLY A 105 -9.97 20.70 3.96
CA GLY A 105 -9.79 19.77 2.85
C GLY A 105 -8.84 20.31 1.78
N ALA A 106 -8.98 21.60 1.42
CA ALA A 106 -8.11 22.24 0.44
C ALA A 106 -6.63 22.25 0.88
N GLU A 107 -6.36 22.65 2.12
CA GLU A 107 -5.01 22.67 2.68
C GLU A 107 -4.43 21.26 2.79
N ASN A 108 -5.24 20.26 3.12
CA ASN A 108 -4.81 18.86 3.13
C ASN A 108 -4.50 18.33 1.73
N VAL A 109 -5.22 18.76 0.68
CA VAL A 109 -4.87 18.44 -0.71
C VAL A 109 -3.49 18.98 -1.05
N GLU A 110 -3.21 20.26 -0.72
CA GLU A 110 -1.88 20.86 -0.97
C GLU A 110 -0.78 20.13 -0.20
N LEU A 111 -1.01 19.83 1.08
CA LEU A 111 -0.06 19.12 1.93
C LEU A 111 0.24 17.71 1.39
N TYR A 112 -0.81 16.94 1.11
CA TYR A 112 -0.66 15.55 0.68
C TYR A 112 -0.05 15.46 -0.73
N ALA A 113 -0.52 16.28 -1.68
CA ALA A 113 0.04 16.31 -3.02
C ALA A 113 1.52 16.78 -3.01
N SER A 114 1.87 17.75 -2.15
CA SER A 114 3.27 18.16 -1.95
C SER A 114 4.13 17.02 -1.38
N ALA A 115 3.61 16.25 -0.44
CA ALA A 115 4.29 15.07 0.10
C ALA A 115 4.52 13.98 -0.96
N LEU A 116 3.63 13.88 -1.96
CA LEU A 116 3.79 13.02 -3.13
C LEU A 116 4.76 13.58 -4.17
N GLY A 117 5.37 14.74 -3.92
CA GLY A 117 6.39 15.35 -4.77
C GLY A 117 5.86 16.29 -5.86
N PHE A 118 4.58 16.70 -5.80
CA PHE A 118 4.02 17.63 -6.77
C PHE A 118 4.39 19.08 -6.45
N SER A 119 4.74 19.85 -7.49
CA SER A 119 4.90 21.28 -7.40
C SER A 119 3.55 21.99 -7.22
N ARG A 120 3.57 23.20 -6.65
CA ARG A 120 2.36 24.05 -6.50
C ARG A 120 1.58 24.21 -7.80
N ARG A 121 2.28 24.38 -8.93
CA ARG A 121 1.66 24.49 -10.25
C ARG A 121 0.89 23.21 -10.63
N GLN A 122 1.53 22.06 -10.47
CA GLN A 122 0.89 20.76 -10.75
C GLN A 122 -0.32 20.50 -9.85
N ILE A 123 -0.25 20.93 -8.58
CA ILE A 123 -1.37 20.82 -7.64
C ILE A 123 -2.53 21.71 -8.11
N ALA A 124 -2.26 22.97 -8.45
CA ALA A 124 -3.29 23.90 -8.94
C ALA A 124 -3.98 23.40 -10.22
N GLU A 125 -3.22 22.83 -11.15
CA GLU A 125 -3.76 22.25 -12.39
C GLU A 125 -4.67 21.03 -12.12
N ARG A 126 -4.37 20.21 -11.09
CA ARG A 126 -5.13 19.00 -10.74
C ARG A 126 -6.26 19.22 -9.75
N TYR A 127 -6.20 20.30 -8.98
CA TYR A 127 -7.14 20.59 -7.89
C TYR A 127 -8.60 20.53 -8.30
N PRO A 128 -9.04 21.12 -9.43
CA PRO A 128 -10.44 21.02 -9.86
C PRO A 128 -10.89 19.57 -10.08
N GLY A 129 -10.03 18.74 -10.64
CA GLY A 129 -10.30 17.31 -10.85
C GLY A 129 -10.38 16.53 -9.54
N ILE A 130 -9.51 16.86 -8.58
CA ILE A 130 -9.53 16.25 -7.23
C ILE A 130 -10.86 16.56 -6.54
N VAL A 131 -11.26 17.83 -6.53
CA VAL A 131 -12.53 18.28 -5.90
C VAL A 131 -13.74 17.60 -6.55
N ALA A 132 -13.78 17.59 -7.88
CA ALA A 132 -14.86 16.96 -8.64
C ALA A 132 -14.95 15.45 -8.37
N PHE A 133 -13.80 14.75 -8.30
CA PHE A 133 -13.77 13.32 -8.04
C PHE A 133 -14.17 12.96 -6.61
N ALA A 134 -13.70 13.75 -5.62
CA ALA A 134 -13.98 13.51 -4.21
C ALA A 134 -15.46 13.71 -3.85
N GLU A 135 -16.18 14.57 -4.58
CA GLU A 135 -17.61 14.93 -4.35
C GLU A 135 -17.93 15.34 -2.92
N ILE A 136 -17.04 16.12 -2.32
CA ILE A 136 -17.25 16.66 -0.97
C ILE A 136 -17.60 18.15 -0.97
N GLY A 137 -17.66 18.79 -2.17
CA GLY A 137 -18.22 20.11 -2.40
C GLY A 137 -17.73 21.19 -1.42
N ASP A 138 -18.66 21.88 -0.76
CA ASP A 138 -18.37 22.97 0.16
C ASP A 138 -17.54 22.56 1.39
N PHE A 139 -17.48 21.27 1.70
CA PHE A 139 -16.66 20.77 2.79
C PHE A 139 -15.16 20.98 2.55
N MET A 140 -14.73 21.26 1.32
CA MET A 140 -13.32 21.59 1.04
C MET A 140 -12.78 22.76 1.88
N HIS A 141 -13.64 23.64 2.37
CA HIS A 141 -13.27 24.76 3.23
C HIS A 141 -13.42 24.48 4.73
N VAL A 142 -13.85 23.26 5.08
CA VAL A 142 -14.08 22.83 6.48
C VAL A 142 -12.87 22.01 6.96
N PRO A 143 -12.40 22.16 8.22
CA PRO A 143 -11.36 21.33 8.80
C PRO A 143 -11.70 19.83 8.74
N VAL A 144 -10.70 19.01 8.38
CA VAL A 144 -10.89 17.56 8.14
C VAL A 144 -11.33 16.80 9.40
N LYS A 145 -11.09 17.33 10.60
CA LYS A 145 -11.61 16.75 11.86
C LYS A 145 -13.15 16.60 11.87
N TYR A 146 -13.87 17.42 11.10
CA TYR A 146 -15.32 17.35 10.96
C TYR A 146 -15.80 16.44 9.82
N TYR A 147 -14.87 15.83 9.07
CA TYR A 147 -15.21 14.92 7.99
C TYR A 147 -15.64 13.55 8.54
N SER A 148 -16.60 12.93 7.87
CA SER A 148 -16.83 11.49 8.05
C SER A 148 -15.63 10.68 7.57
N SER A 149 -15.53 9.41 7.99
CA SER A 149 -14.50 8.50 7.48
C SER A 149 -14.57 8.38 5.96
N GLY A 150 -15.77 8.29 5.39
CA GLY A 150 -16.00 8.25 3.94
C GLY A 150 -15.47 9.49 3.22
N MET A 151 -15.74 10.70 3.72
CA MET A 151 -15.23 11.94 3.12
C MET A 151 -13.70 11.99 3.12
N ARG A 152 -13.06 11.62 4.22
CA ARG A 152 -11.59 11.55 4.32
C ARG A 152 -11.01 10.59 3.29
N THR A 153 -11.60 9.42 3.18
CA THR A 153 -11.17 8.39 2.24
C THR A 153 -11.36 8.81 0.79
N ARG A 154 -12.53 9.40 0.45
CA ARG A 154 -12.80 9.94 -0.89
C ARG A 154 -11.77 10.99 -1.29
N LEU A 155 -11.46 11.95 -0.39
CA LEU A 155 -10.48 12.99 -0.66
C LEU A 155 -9.07 12.42 -0.84
N ALA A 156 -8.63 11.53 0.05
CA ALA A 156 -7.30 10.92 -0.03
C ALA A 156 -7.11 10.11 -1.32
N PHE A 157 -8.13 9.32 -1.70
CA PHE A 157 -8.10 8.57 -2.96
C PHE A 157 -8.09 9.51 -4.18
N ALA A 158 -8.91 10.58 -4.15
CA ALA A 158 -8.95 11.57 -5.23
C ALA A 158 -7.59 12.21 -5.47
N VAL A 159 -6.88 12.60 -4.40
CA VAL A 159 -5.53 13.17 -4.52
C VAL A 159 -4.57 12.17 -5.17
N ALA A 160 -4.57 10.92 -4.70
CA ALA A 160 -3.66 9.89 -5.17
C ALA A 160 -3.89 9.52 -6.65
N ILE A 161 -5.16 9.33 -7.06
CA ILE A 161 -5.47 8.89 -8.42
C ILE A 161 -5.40 10.04 -9.45
N CYS A 162 -5.69 11.29 -9.04
CA CYS A 162 -5.55 12.45 -9.90
C CYS A 162 -4.10 12.93 -10.02
N ALA A 163 -3.19 12.33 -9.26
CA ALA A 163 -1.75 12.56 -9.37
C ALA A 163 -1.18 12.01 -10.69
N ASP A 164 -1.83 11.02 -11.31
CA ASP A 164 -1.39 10.32 -12.52
C ASP A 164 0.10 9.88 -12.44
N PRO A 165 0.50 9.10 -11.41
CA PRO A 165 1.87 8.65 -11.25
C PRO A 165 2.25 7.59 -12.32
N ASP A 166 3.54 7.28 -12.48
CA ASP A 166 3.96 6.15 -13.32
C ASP A 166 3.57 4.79 -12.72
N ILE A 167 3.58 4.70 -11.37
CA ILE A 167 3.26 3.50 -10.60
C ILE A 167 2.33 3.85 -9.45
N LEU A 168 1.20 3.19 -9.36
CA LEU A 168 0.23 3.32 -8.28
C LEU A 168 0.17 2.03 -7.45
N LEU A 169 0.44 2.14 -6.14
CA LEU A 169 0.28 1.04 -5.17
C LEU A 169 -1.00 1.24 -4.38
N LEU A 170 -1.83 0.22 -4.30
CA LEU A 170 -3.09 0.23 -3.54
C LEU A 170 -3.13 -0.92 -2.54
N ASP A 171 -3.31 -0.62 -1.24
CA ASP A 171 -3.49 -1.62 -0.17
C ASP A 171 -4.92 -1.56 0.39
N GLU A 172 -5.78 -2.50 0.00
CA GLU A 172 -7.18 -2.67 0.46
C GLU A 172 -8.09 -1.44 0.30
N VAL A 173 -7.64 -0.48 -0.48
CA VAL A 173 -8.23 0.87 -0.61
C VAL A 173 -9.55 0.87 -1.38
N LEU A 174 -9.85 -0.19 -2.13
CA LEU A 174 -11.02 -0.26 -3.01
C LEU A 174 -12.31 -0.66 -2.27
N ALA A 175 -12.22 -0.96 -0.98
CA ALA A 175 -13.39 -1.26 -0.12
C ALA A 175 -14.02 0.00 0.50
N VAL A 176 -13.78 1.21 -0.06
CA VAL A 176 -14.11 2.48 0.56
C VAL A 176 -15.25 3.22 -0.11
N GLY A 177 -16.07 3.88 0.72
CA GLY A 177 -17.21 4.64 0.27
C GLY A 177 -18.45 3.78 0.03
N ASP A 178 -19.42 4.36 -0.66
CA ASP A 178 -20.57 3.63 -1.18
C ASP A 178 -20.28 2.96 -2.52
N GLU A 179 -21.18 2.11 -2.98
CA GLU A 179 -21.04 1.37 -4.24
C GLU A 179 -20.85 2.30 -5.44
N SER A 180 -21.52 3.47 -5.46
CA SER A 180 -21.38 4.44 -6.53
C SER A 180 -19.95 5.01 -6.61
N PHE A 181 -19.37 5.35 -5.47
CA PHE A 181 -17.98 5.83 -5.42
C PHE A 181 -16.98 4.74 -5.80
N ARG A 182 -17.22 3.51 -5.34
CA ARG A 182 -16.41 2.35 -5.68
C ARG A 182 -16.35 2.11 -7.20
N GLU A 183 -17.49 2.12 -7.88
CA GLU A 183 -17.53 1.94 -9.35
C GLU A 183 -16.78 3.08 -10.07
N ARG A 184 -16.86 4.32 -9.59
CA ARG A 184 -16.07 5.43 -10.14
C ARG A 184 -14.57 5.25 -9.91
N CYS A 185 -14.17 4.76 -8.74
CA CYS A 185 -12.77 4.42 -8.47
C CYS A 185 -12.27 3.35 -9.46
N LEU A 186 -13.04 2.29 -9.69
CA LEU A 186 -12.69 1.23 -10.63
C LEU A 186 -12.62 1.74 -12.07
N ALA A 187 -13.57 2.56 -12.50
CA ALA A 187 -13.56 3.19 -13.82
C ALA A 187 -12.33 4.10 -14.01
N ARG A 188 -11.98 4.89 -12.97
CA ARG A 188 -10.78 5.75 -13.02
C ARG A 188 -9.49 4.94 -13.07
N LEU A 189 -9.39 3.84 -12.30
CA LEU A 189 -8.24 2.94 -12.32
C LEU A 189 -8.09 2.24 -13.69
N ALA A 190 -9.21 1.82 -14.29
CA ALA A 190 -9.19 1.26 -15.64
C ALA A 190 -8.70 2.29 -16.67
N GLY A 191 -9.16 3.54 -16.60
CA GLY A 191 -8.68 4.63 -17.45
C GLY A 191 -7.19 4.94 -17.24
N TYR A 192 -6.73 4.97 -15.99
CA TYR A 192 -5.31 5.15 -15.64
C TYR A 192 -4.44 4.03 -16.23
N HIS A 193 -4.87 2.77 -16.08
CA HIS A 193 -4.17 1.62 -16.65
C HIS A 193 -4.17 1.65 -18.18
N ALA A 194 -5.32 1.96 -18.82
CA ALA A 194 -5.42 2.09 -20.27
C ALA A 194 -4.52 3.21 -20.84
N ALA A 195 -4.25 4.24 -20.06
CA ALA A 195 -3.29 5.30 -20.40
C ALA A 195 -1.81 4.89 -20.21
N GLY A 196 -1.52 3.64 -19.83
CA GLY A 196 -0.18 3.11 -19.64
C GLY A 196 0.36 3.23 -18.20
N GLY A 197 -0.49 3.55 -17.23
CA GLY A 197 -0.14 3.55 -15.81
C GLY A 197 0.08 2.13 -15.29
N THR A 198 1.07 1.96 -14.42
CA THR A 198 1.40 0.68 -13.78
C THR A 198 0.66 0.56 -12.46
N LEU A 199 -0.02 -0.58 -12.23
CA LEU A 199 -0.86 -0.79 -11.06
C LEU A 199 -0.40 -1.98 -10.25
N ILE A 200 -0.20 -1.80 -8.93
CA ILE A 200 0.09 -2.88 -7.99
C ILE A 200 -0.97 -2.83 -6.89
N VAL A 201 -1.74 -3.89 -6.73
CA VAL A 201 -2.93 -3.92 -5.86
C VAL A 201 -2.83 -5.04 -4.85
N VAL A 202 -3.20 -4.75 -3.61
CA VAL A 202 -3.60 -5.75 -2.62
C VAL A 202 -5.09 -5.57 -2.37
N SER A 203 -5.86 -6.63 -2.52
CA SER A 203 -7.29 -6.64 -2.21
C SER A 203 -7.73 -8.03 -1.76
N HIS A 204 -8.72 -8.08 -0.87
CA HIS A 204 -9.44 -9.30 -0.53
C HIS A 204 -10.62 -9.57 -1.47
N ASP A 205 -11.00 -8.58 -2.28
CA ASP A 205 -12.05 -8.74 -3.29
C ASP A 205 -11.47 -9.29 -4.59
N LEU A 206 -11.56 -10.60 -4.74
CA LEU A 206 -11.06 -11.32 -5.92
C LEU A 206 -11.80 -10.91 -7.20
N SER A 207 -13.07 -10.49 -7.09
CA SER A 207 -13.85 -10.03 -8.23
C SER A 207 -13.28 -8.73 -8.79
N THR A 208 -12.89 -7.82 -7.93
CA THR A 208 -12.18 -6.60 -8.31
C THR A 208 -10.82 -6.90 -8.95
N ILE A 209 -10.04 -7.82 -8.38
CA ILE A 209 -8.75 -8.22 -8.97
C ILE A 209 -8.93 -8.78 -10.38
N ARG A 210 -9.93 -9.64 -10.62
CA ARG A 210 -10.26 -10.18 -11.96
C ARG A 210 -10.59 -9.09 -12.97
N ARG A 211 -11.17 -7.95 -12.52
CA ARG A 211 -11.56 -6.83 -13.41
C ARG A 211 -10.38 -5.93 -13.80
N ILE A 212 -9.41 -5.71 -12.89
CA ILE A 212 -8.41 -4.64 -13.07
C ILE A 212 -6.97 -5.15 -13.20
N CYS A 213 -6.67 -6.39 -12.84
CA CYS A 213 -5.32 -6.94 -12.89
C CYS A 213 -5.17 -7.99 -13.99
N SER A 214 -4.07 -7.95 -14.72
CA SER A 214 -3.72 -8.93 -15.76
C SER A 214 -2.89 -10.10 -15.19
N ARG A 215 -2.20 -9.88 -14.07
CA ARG A 215 -1.34 -10.85 -13.40
C ARG A 215 -1.57 -10.86 -11.90
N VAL A 216 -1.36 -12.01 -11.27
CA VAL A 216 -1.42 -12.19 -9.83
C VAL A 216 -0.14 -12.83 -9.32
N LEU A 217 0.30 -12.40 -8.14
CA LEU A 217 1.33 -13.02 -7.35
C LEU A 217 0.73 -13.50 -6.04
N TRP A 218 0.74 -14.81 -5.79
CA TRP A 218 0.28 -15.41 -4.56
C TRP A 218 1.43 -15.55 -3.57
N LEU A 219 1.31 -14.83 -2.44
CA LEU A 219 2.22 -14.91 -1.31
C LEU A 219 1.68 -15.86 -0.24
N GLU A 220 2.54 -16.77 0.21
CA GLU A 220 2.25 -17.68 1.31
C GLU A 220 3.44 -17.77 2.26
N HIS A 221 3.22 -17.47 3.55
CA HIS A 221 4.28 -17.50 4.58
C HIS A 221 5.57 -16.75 4.21
N GLY A 222 5.44 -15.62 3.52
CA GLY A 222 6.57 -14.77 3.10
C GLY A 222 7.32 -15.25 1.86
N GLU A 223 6.78 -16.22 1.13
CA GLU A 223 7.32 -16.76 -0.12
C GLU A 223 6.33 -16.60 -1.26
N VAL A 224 6.83 -16.52 -2.48
CA VAL A 224 6.00 -16.56 -3.70
C VAL A 224 5.63 -18.02 -3.96
N ARG A 225 4.35 -18.38 -3.79
CA ARG A 225 3.85 -19.71 -4.10
C ARG A 225 3.54 -19.89 -5.58
N MET A 226 2.92 -18.87 -6.17
CA MET A 226 2.56 -18.90 -7.59
C MET A 226 2.52 -17.48 -8.15
N THR A 227 2.87 -17.31 -9.42
CA THR A 227 2.63 -16.08 -10.16
C THR A 227 2.24 -16.41 -11.59
N GLY A 228 1.32 -15.65 -12.16
CA GLY A 228 0.84 -15.92 -13.51
C GLY A 228 -0.39 -15.10 -13.86
N GLU A 229 -1.09 -15.52 -14.88
CA GLU A 229 -2.35 -14.95 -15.36
C GLU A 229 -3.40 -14.95 -14.23
N THR A 230 -4.20 -13.90 -14.17
CA THR A 230 -5.10 -13.60 -13.06
C THR A 230 -6.03 -14.75 -12.72
N ASN A 231 -6.78 -15.28 -13.70
CA ASN A 231 -7.77 -16.32 -13.42
C ASN A 231 -7.10 -17.63 -12.99
N ALA A 232 -6.01 -18.02 -13.63
CA ALA A 232 -5.28 -19.25 -13.29
C ALA A 232 -4.77 -19.25 -11.84
N VAL A 233 -4.20 -18.11 -11.38
CA VAL A 233 -3.67 -18.00 -10.02
C VAL A 233 -4.80 -17.88 -9.00
N LEU A 234 -5.85 -17.12 -9.29
CA LEU A 234 -6.97 -16.95 -8.36
C LEU A 234 -7.77 -18.23 -8.19
N ASP A 235 -8.00 -19.02 -9.26
CA ASP A 235 -8.70 -20.30 -9.16
C ASP A 235 -7.90 -21.30 -8.31
N ALA A 236 -6.57 -21.33 -8.46
CA ALA A 236 -5.69 -22.13 -7.61
C ALA A 236 -5.72 -21.67 -6.14
N TYR A 237 -5.73 -20.35 -5.90
CA TYR A 237 -5.82 -19.75 -4.59
C TYR A 237 -7.14 -20.11 -3.88
N GLU A 238 -8.29 -19.96 -4.59
CA GLU A 238 -9.60 -20.32 -4.07
C GLU A 238 -9.73 -21.82 -3.79
N ALA A 239 -9.18 -22.67 -4.66
CA ALA A 239 -9.15 -24.11 -4.46
C ALA A 239 -8.36 -24.49 -3.19
N ALA A 240 -7.20 -23.89 -2.98
CA ALA A 240 -6.38 -24.12 -1.79
C ALA A 240 -7.09 -23.63 -0.50
N ALA A 241 -7.79 -22.48 -0.56
CA ALA A 241 -8.53 -21.94 0.57
C ALA A 241 -9.76 -22.80 1.00
N ARG A 242 -10.31 -23.59 0.06
CA ARG A 242 -11.42 -24.54 0.35
C ARG A 242 -10.93 -25.87 0.91
N ALA A 243 -9.67 -26.21 0.69
CA ALA A 243 -9.07 -27.49 1.09
C ALA A 243 -8.42 -27.47 2.49
N GLY A 244 -8.20 -26.30 3.07
CA GLY A 244 -7.59 -26.09 4.40
C GLY A 244 -8.55 -25.51 5.39
#